data_a0c1acdd291af6f70dd436abdfc6c497
#
_entry.id   a0c1acdd291af6f70dd436abdfc6c497
#
_cell.length_a   1.000
_cell.length_b   1.000
_cell.length_c   1.000
_cell.angle_alpha   90.00
_cell.angle_beta   90.00
_cell.angle_gamma   90.00
#
_symmetry.space_group_name_H-M   'P 1'
#
loop_
_entity.id
_entity.type
_entity.pdbx_description
1 polymer ?
#
loop_
_entity_poly.entity_id
_entity_poly.type
_entity_poly.pdbx_seq_one_letter_code
_entity_poly.pdbx_strand_id
1 'polypeptide(L)'
;MTINAYSAAEPASPASPLAVLQRILSNPTDLDFVEQFTTDDFIYVSLNYEHPELKQIMPWAGTNKGTKGLVQTFIDVGRYWRTDDFQIQDSFENKDGAAIFGTFTYTSNILGKQVTSPFSVLARGKNGKLSYVQFMEDTFATVRSFRESGEYLIKANPDGSEKSI
;
A
#
# COMPACT_ATOMS: atom_id res chain seq x y z
N MET A 1 56.34 15.12 -15.25
CA MET A 1 55.01 15.67 -15.40
C MET A 1 54.03 14.53 -15.45
N THR A 2 53.39 14.23 -14.32
CA THR A 2 52.47 13.09 -14.21
C THR A 2 51.06 13.62 -14.26
N ILE A 3 50.34 13.28 -15.33
CA ILE A 3 48.96 13.67 -15.52
C ILE A 3 48.07 12.72 -14.69
N ASN A 4 47.46 13.26 -13.65
CA ASN A 4 46.48 12.57 -12.84
C ASN A 4 45.19 12.41 -13.66
N ALA A 5 44.87 11.19 -14.08
CA ALA A 5 43.59 10.88 -14.71
C ALA A 5 42.48 11.00 -13.65
N TYR A 6 41.64 11.98 -13.79
CA TYR A 6 40.36 12.09 -13.07
C TYR A 6 39.50 10.88 -13.45
N SER A 7 39.40 9.91 -12.53
CA SER A 7 38.41 8.85 -12.65
C SER A 7 37.03 9.49 -12.47
N ALA A 8 36.30 9.62 -13.55
CA ALA A 8 34.90 9.97 -13.47
C ALA A 8 34.21 8.86 -12.69
N ALA A 9 33.60 9.20 -11.55
CA ALA A 9 32.74 8.26 -10.81
C ALA A 9 31.69 7.72 -11.76
N GLU A 10 31.61 6.41 -11.90
CA GLU A 10 30.51 5.77 -12.64
C GLU A 10 29.16 6.28 -12.07
N PRO A 11 28.19 6.62 -12.93
CA PRO A 11 26.87 7.00 -12.43
C PRO A 11 26.31 5.84 -11.58
N ALA A 12 25.94 6.14 -10.34
CA ALA A 12 25.36 5.16 -9.44
C ALA A 12 24.20 4.46 -10.17
N SER A 13 24.22 3.11 -10.18
CA SER A 13 23.10 2.34 -10.76
C SER A 13 21.77 2.83 -10.18
N PRO A 14 20.73 2.96 -11.00
CA PRO A 14 19.42 3.39 -10.51
C PRO A 14 18.96 2.44 -9.39
N ALA A 15 18.39 3.01 -8.34
CA ALA A 15 17.91 2.22 -7.20
C ALA A 15 16.88 1.18 -7.67
N SER A 16 16.95 -0.04 -7.11
CA SER A 16 16.03 -1.11 -7.49
C SER A 16 14.59 -0.79 -7.08
N PRO A 17 13.57 -1.32 -7.78
CA PRO A 17 12.16 -1.11 -7.44
C PRO A 17 11.84 -1.47 -5.99
N LEU A 18 12.42 -2.53 -5.46
CA LEU A 18 12.24 -2.94 -4.07
C LEU A 18 12.84 -1.92 -3.10
N ALA A 19 14.07 -1.49 -3.35
CA ALA A 19 14.72 -0.49 -2.49
C ALA A 19 13.94 0.83 -2.46
N VAL A 20 13.40 1.25 -3.62
CA VAL A 20 12.57 2.46 -3.72
C VAL A 20 11.25 2.28 -2.97
N LEU A 21 10.57 1.13 -3.13
CA LEU A 21 9.33 0.82 -2.41
C LEU A 21 9.54 0.85 -0.90
N GLN A 22 10.61 0.21 -0.40
CA GLN A 22 10.92 0.19 1.03
C GLN A 22 11.18 1.59 1.59
N ARG A 23 11.85 2.45 0.81
CA ARG A 23 12.04 3.86 1.20
C ARG A 23 10.73 4.60 1.32
N ILE A 24 9.83 4.48 0.34
CA ILE A 24 8.50 5.11 0.40
C ILE A 24 7.74 4.63 1.64
N LEU A 25 7.73 3.33 1.90
CA LEU A 25 7.01 2.74 3.05
C LEU A 25 7.62 3.14 4.41
N SER A 26 8.89 3.55 4.46
CA SER A 26 9.53 4.00 5.71
C SER A 26 9.06 5.39 6.15
N ASN A 27 8.57 6.24 5.24
CA ASN A 27 8.04 7.58 5.53
C ASN A 27 6.95 7.99 4.53
N PRO A 28 5.80 7.25 4.47
CA PRO A 28 4.82 7.38 3.41
C PRO A 28 3.93 8.62 3.52
N THR A 29 4.01 9.37 4.61
CA THR A 29 3.19 10.57 4.86
C THR A 29 3.91 11.88 4.56
N ASP A 30 5.19 11.84 4.24
CA ASP A 30 6.01 13.00 3.87
C ASP A 30 6.01 13.18 2.35
N LEU A 31 5.29 14.19 1.87
CA LEU A 31 5.13 14.42 0.42
C LEU A 31 6.46 14.74 -0.26
N ASP A 32 7.26 15.65 0.30
CA ASP A 32 8.53 16.07 -0.29
C ASP A 32 9.53 14.91 -0.35
N PHE A 33 9.46 14.01 0.61
CA PHE A 33 10.25 12.80 0.62
C PHE A 33 9.78 11.82 -0.47
N VAL A 34 8.48 11.52 -0.53
CA VAL A 34 7.93 10.52 -1.47
C VAL A 34 8.05 10.97 -2.93
N GLU A 35 7.92 12.26 -3.23
CA GLU A 35 8.06 12.83 -4.59
C GLU A 35 9.44 12.54 -5.21
N GLN A 36 10.49 12.37 -4.40
CA GLN A 36 11.81 11.99 -4.90
C GLN A 36 11.83 10.60 -5.54
N PHE A 37 10.91 9.73 -5.17
CA PHE A 37 10.87 8.31 -5.52
C PHE A 37 9.74 7.92 -6.48
N THR A 38 8.89 8.86 -6.86
CA THR A 38 7.75 8.60 -7.76
C THR A 38 7.89 9.39 -9.06
N THR A 39 7.31 8.86 -10.14
CA THR A 39 7.24 9.56 -11.43
C THR A 39 6.10 10.58 -11.44
N ASP A 40 6.13 11.53 -12.38
CA ASP A 40 5.09 12.56 -12.53
C ASP A 40 3.72 11.94 -12.87
N ASP A 41 3.71 10.80 -13.57
CA ASP A 41 2.54 10.02 -13.96
C ASP A 41 2.20 8.90 -12.96
N PHE A 42 2.70 8.97 -11.72
CA PHE A 42 2.54 7.95 -10.70
C PHE A 42 1.07 7.65 -10.40
N ILE A 43 0.76 6.37 -10.22
CA ILE A 43 -0.56 5.89 -9.82
C ILE A 43 -0.43 5.01 -8.57
N TYR A 44 -1.25 5.30 -7.59
CA TYR A 44 -1.44 4.46 -6.42
C TYR A 44 -2.83 3.84 -6.42
N VAL A 45 -2.90 2.53 -6.30
CA VAL A 45 -4.17 1.81 -6.11
C VAL A 45 -4.24 1.27 -4.70
N SER A 46 -5.24 1.71 -3.96
CA SER A 46 -5.55 1.17 -2.65
C SER A 46 -6.65 0.13 -2.78
N LEU A 47 -6.31 -1.12 -2.46
CA LEU A 47 -7.19 -2.28 -2.46
C LEU A 47 -7.62 -2.70 -3.87
N ASN A 48 -8.59 -2.03 -4.46
CA ASN A 48 -9.11 -2.30 -5.81
C ASN A 48 -9.21 -1.00 -6.62
N TYR A 49 -9.27 -1.10 -7.96
CA TYR A 49 -9.31 0.06 -8.86
C TYR A 49 -10.51 0.97 -8.63
N GLU A 50 -11.70 0.37 -8.56
CA GLU A 50 -12.96 1.05 -8.30
C GLU A 50 -13.83 0.17 -7.40
N HIS A 51 -14.27 0.74 -6.28
CA HIS A 51 -15.16 0.06 -5.34
C HIS A 51 -16.01 1.08 -4.57
N PRO A 52 -17.10 1.58 -5.16
CA PRO A 52 -17.90 2.66 -4.58
C PRO A 52 -18.43 2.37 -3.18
N GLU A 53 -18.84 1.14 -2.90
CA GLU A 53 -19.34 0.73 -1.58
C GLU A 53 -18.22 0.74 -0.53
N LEU A 54 -17.05 0.16 -0.88
CA LEU A 54 -15.90 0.15 0.01
C LEU A 54 -15.42 1.57 0.33
N LYS A 55 -15.48 2.46 -0.67
CA LYS A 55 -15.08 3.86 -0.52
C LYS A 55 -15.94 4.64 0.50
N GLN A 56 -17.16 4.19 0.78
CA GLN A 56 -17.99 4.76 1.85
C GLN A 56 -17.47 4.40 3.25
N ILE A 57 -16.72 3.31 3.37
CA ILE A 57 -16.16 2.82 4.64
C ILE A 57 -14.69 3.22 4.75
N MET A 58 -13.96 3.07 3.67
CA MET A 58 -12.52 3.39 3.51
C MET A 58 -12.37 4.44 2.41
N PRO A 59 -12.40 5.74 2.71
CA PRO A 59 -12.43 6.80 1.69
C PRO A 59 -11.24 6.80 0.74
N TRP A 60 -10.13 6.23 1.15
CA TRP A 60 -8.90 6.08 0.35
C TRP A 60 -8.93 4.94 -0.65
N ALA A 61 -9.92 4.01 -0.58
CA ALA A 61 -10.01 2.89 -1.50
C ALA A 61 -10.19 3.36 -2.95
N GLY A 62 -9.53 2.66 -3.89
CA GLY A 62 -9.62 2.96 -5.31
C GLY A 62 -8.34 3.51 -5.91
N THR A 63 -8.43 4.02 -7.14
CA THR A 63 -7.31 4.61 -7.87
C THR A 63 -7.06 6.04 -7.44
N ASN A 64 -5.86 6.29 -6.93
CA ASN A 64 -5.39 7.59 -6.49
C ASN A 64 -4.26 8.06 -7.43
N LYS A 65 -4.41 9.22 -8.05
CA LYS A 65 -3.44 9.75 -9.02
C LYS A 65 -2.40 10.62 -8.33
N GLY A 66 -1.16 10.43 -8.76
CA GLY A 66 -0.01 11.20 -8.31
C GLY A 66 0.45 10.85 -6.90
N THR A 67 1.61 11.33 -6.53
CA THR A 67 2.23 11.13 -5.22
C THR A 67 1.34 11.58 -4.07
N LYS A 68 0.63 12.70 -4.23
CA LYS A 68 -0.32 13.22 -3.23
C LYS A 68 -1.40 12.21 -2.88
N GLY A 69 -1.86 11.41 -3.86
CA GLY A 69 -2.86 10.39 -3.63
C GLY A 69 -2.37 9.27 -2.71
N LEU A 70 -1.12 8.84 -2.87
CA LEU A 70 -0.50 7.87 -1.96
C LEU A 70 -0.33 8.46 -0.56
N VAL A 71 0.29 9.62 -0.46
CA VAL A 71 0.55 10.30 0.82
C VAL A 71 -0.75 10.52 1.60
N GLN A 72 -1.79 11.04 0.93
CA GLN A 72 -3.08 11.25 1.56
C GLN A 72 -3.71 9.95 2.04
N THR A 73 -3.57 8.86 1.28
CA THR A 73 -4.05 7.54 1.72
C THR A 73 -3.42 7.12 3.05
N PHE A 74 -2.10 7.23 3.19
CA PHE A 74 -1.43 6.85 4.45
C PHE A 74 -1.80 7.77 5.61
N ILE A 75 -2.00 9.07 5.35
CA ILE A 75 -2.52 10.01 6.35
C ILE A 75 -3.92 9.59 6.81
N ASP A 76 -4.81 9.27 5.87
CA ASP A 76 -6.18 8.87 6.19
C ASP A 76 -6.23 7.52 6.91
N VAL A 77 -5.45 6.54 6.50
CA VAL A 77 -5.29 5.26 7.21
C VAL A 77 -4.93 5.51 8.68
N GLY A 78 -3.96 6.40 8.96
CA GLY A 78 -3.56 6.76 10.32
C GLY A 78 -4.65 7.49 11.14
N ARG A 79 -5.63 8.13 10.48
CA ARG A 79 -6.79 8.73 11.15
C ARG A 79 -7.82 7.69 11.60
N TYR A 80 -7.95 6.61 10.85
CA TYR A 80 -8.93 5.55 11.11
C TYR A 80 -8.38 4.45 12.00
N TRP A 81 -7.08 4.13 11.86
CA TRP A 81 -6.42 3.07 12.62
C TRP A 81 -5.13 3.54 13.28
N ARG A 82 -4.85 2.97 14.43
CA ARG A 82 -3.51 2.93 15.01
C ARG A 82 -2.81 1.68 14.48
N THR A 83 -1.59 1.83 14.02
CA THR A 83 -0.72 0.70 13.67
C THR A 83 -0.14 0.09 14.95
N ASP A 84 -0.44 -1.16 15.24
CA ASP A 84 0.11 -1.91 16.37
C ASP A 84 1.32 -2.75 15.93
N ASP A 85 1.28 -3.30 14.70
CA ASP A 85 2.38 -4.07 14.11
C ASP A 85 2.31 -4.00 12.57
N PHE A 86 3.49 -4.07 11.92
CA PHE A 86 3.61 -4.11 10.47
C PHE A 86 4.89 -4.89 10.11
N GLN A 87 4.74 -6.07 9.50
CA GLN A 87 5.85 -6.96 9.20
C GLN A 87 5.88 -7.33 7.72
N ILE A 88 7.02 -7.10 7.07
CA ILE A 88 7.32 -7.66 5.75
C ILE A 88 7.92 -9.05 5.97
N GLN A 89 7.32 -10.07 5.38
CA GLN A 89 7.73 -11.47 5.50
C GLN A 89 8.56 -11.91 4.31
N ASP A 90 8.11 -11.56 3.10
CA ASP A 90 8.77 -11.91 1.83
C ASP A 90 8.80 -10.73 0.87
N SER A 91 9.82 -10.71 0.02
CA SER A 91 9.94 -9.72 -1.04
C SER A 91 10.58 -10.34 -2.29
N PHE A 92 10.11 -9.90 -3.45
CA PHE A 92 10.58 -10.33 -4.75
C PHE A 92 10.75 -9.13 -5.67
N GLU A 93 11.77 -9.15 -6.51
CA GLU A 93 11.95 -8.09 -7.50
C GLU A 93 12.53 -8.61 -8.82
N ASN A 94 12.32 -7.83 -9.86
CA ASN A 94 13.05 -7.89 -11.11
C ASN A 94 13.39 -6.46 -11.56
N LYS A 95 13.97 -6.31 -12.75
CA LYS A 95 14.37 -4.98 -13.25
C LYS A 95 13.23 -3.96 -13.38
N ASP A 96 11.98 -4.42 -13.51
CA ASP A 96 10.81 -3.59 -13.85
C ASP A 96 9.82 -3.44 -12.68
N GLY A 97 9.99 -4.20 -11.59
CA GLY A 97 9.06 -4.13 -10.48
C GLY A 97 9.44 -4.95 -9.26
N ALA A 98 8.66 -4.78 -8.21
CA ALA A 98 8.80 -5.50 -6.95
C ALA A 98 7.44 -5.92 -6.40
N ALA A 99 7.45 -6.95 -5.57
CA ALA A 99 6.32 -7.34 -4.75
C ALA A 99 6.81 -7.61 -3.33
N ILE A 100 6.02 -7.21 -2.34
CA ILE A 100 6.22 -7.57 -0.94
C ILE A 100 4.97 -8.22 -0.39
N PHE A 101 5.16 -9.12 0.56
CA PHE A 101 4.11 -9.81 1.29
C PHE A 101 4.38 -9.67 2.79
N GLY A 102 3.32 -9.56 3.57
CA GLY A 102 3.48 -9.42 4.99
C GLY A 102 2.15 -9.47 5.74
N THR A 103 2.20 -9.06 6.99
CA THR A 103 1.03 -8.92 7.86
C THR A 103 1.08 -7.58 8.58
N PHE A 104 -0.08 -7.04 8.86
CA PHE A 104 -0.21 -5.91 9.77
C PHE A 104 -1.28 -6.19 10.83
N THR A 105 -1.16 -5.53 11.96
CA THR A 105 -2.17 -5.48 13.00
C THR A 105 -2.50 -4.03 13.29
N TYR A 106 -3.76 -3.68 13.10
CA TYR A 106 -4.30 -2.34 13.31
C TYR A 106 -5.43 -2.35 14.34
N THR A 107 -5.56 -1.28 15.10
CA THR A 107 -6.68 -1.05 16.00
C THR A 107 -7.48 0.17 15.56
N SER A 108 -8.79 0.00 15.34
CA SER A 108 -9.71 1.10 15.00
C SER A 108 -9.68 2.18 16.08
N ASN A 109 -9.43 3.43 15.69
CA ASN A 109 -9.33 4.55 16.63
C ASN A 109 -10.66 4.87 17.33
N ILE A 110 -11.80 4.57 16.69
CA ILE A 110 -13.14 4.87 17.26
C ILE A 110 -13.69 3.69 18.07
N LEU A 111 -13.62 2.47 17.51
CA LEU A 111 -14.25 1.30 18.12
C LEU A 111 -13.29 0.47 19.00
N GLY A 112 -11.97 0.73 18.94
CA GLY A 112 -10.97 -0.07 19.64
C GLY A 112 -10.87 -1.52 19.16
N LYS A 113 -11.50 -1.85 18.01
CA LYS A 113 -11.46 -3.20 17.43
C LYS A 113 -10.14 -3.42 16.71
N GLN A 114 -9.47 -4.50 17.08
CA GLN A 114 -8.22 -4.91 16.43
C GLN A 114 -8.51 -5.85 15.26
N VAL A 115 -7.70 -5.69 14.21
CA VAL A 115 -7.68 -6.58 13.04
C VAL A 115 -6.24 -6.91 12.67
N THR A 116 -5.99 -8.18 12.36
CA THR A 116 -4.76 -8.63 11.71
C THR A 116 -5.10 -9.08 10.29
N SER A 117 -4.38 -8.58 9.31
CA SER A 117 -4.58 -8.89 7.90
C SER A 117 -3.26 -9.24 7.23
N PRO A 118 -3.21 -10.24 6.35
CA PRO A 118 -2.14 -10.34 5.38
C PRO A 118 -2.23 -9.15 4.43
N PHE A 119 -1.10 -8.77 3.87
CA PHE A 119 -1.06 -7.78 2.79
C PHE A 119 -0.08 -8.18 1.70
N SER A 120 -0.29 -7.62 0.52
CA SER A 120 0.68 -7.62 -0.55
C SER A 120 0.76 -6.25 -1.22
N VAL A 121 1.94 -5.89 -1.69
CA VAL A 121 2.16 -4.67 -2.47
C VAL A 121 2.83 -5.02 -3.77
N LEU A 122 2.25 -4.59 -4.89
CA LEU A 122 2.88 -4.62 -6.20
C LEU A 122 3.42 -3.22 -6.53
N ALA A 123 4.68 -3.13 -6.95
CA ALA A 123 5.28 -1.89 -7.43
C ALA A 123 5.82 -2.06 -8.86
N ARG A 124 5.76 -0.98 -9.67
CA ARG A 124 6.38 -0.90 -10.99
C ARG A 124 7.41 0.21 -11.02
N GLY A 125 8.61 -0.13 -11.47
CA GLY A 125 9.73 0.79 -11.60
C GLY A 125 9.83 1.40 -13.00
N LYS A 126 10.29 2.65 -13.06
CA LYS A 126 10.60 3.38 -14.29
C LYS A 126 11.72 4.38 -13.99
N ASN A 127 12.87 4.22 -14.63
CA ASN A 127 14.01 5.16 -14.49
C ASN A 127 14.45 5.41 -13.02
N GLY A 128 14.50 4.37 -12.19
CA GLY A 128 14.92 4.48 -10.79
C GLY A 128 13.86 5.05 -9.83
N LYS A 129 12.65 5.28 -10.31
CA LYS A 129 11.49 5.71 -9.53
C LYS A 129 10.33 4.71 -9.67
N LEU A 130 9.30 4.81 -8.84
CA LEU A 130 8.07 4.04 -9.02
C LEU A 130 7.05 4.83 -9.85
N SER A 131 6.44 4.16 -10.82
CA SER A 131 5.32 4.69 -11.61
C SER A 131 3.96 4.15 -11.19
N TYR A 132 3.95 3.03 -10.45
CA TYR A 132 2.74 2.38 -9.99
C TYR A 132 2.99 1.64 -8.67
N VAL A 133 2.05 1.74 -7.75
CA VAL A 133 1.99 0.90 -6.54
C VAL A 133 0.54 0.50 -6.29
N GLN A 134 0.32 -0.78 -5.96
CA GLN A 134 -0.97 -1.28 -5.48
C GLN A 134 -0.78 -2.01 -4.16
N PHE A 135 -1.55 -1.61 -3.15
CA PHE A 135 -1.64 -2.27 -1.85
C PHE A 135 -2.92 -3.11 -1.78
N MET A 136 -2.81 -4.35 -1.36
CA MET A 136 -3.93 -5.30 -1.22
C MET A 136 -3.92 -5.92 0.17
N GLU A 137 -5.11 -6.15 0.74
CA GLU A 137 -5.30 -6.71 2.07
C GLU A 137 -6.58 -7.55 2.15
N ASP A 138 -6.82 -8.25 3.25
CA ASP A 138 -8.12 -8.87 3.53
C ASP A 138 -9.14 -7.79 3.89
N THR A 139 -9.79 -7.26 2.86
CA THR A 139 -10.75 -6.16 2.98
C THR A 139 -11.96 -6.54 3.84
N PHE A 140 -12.38 -7.80 3.83
CA PHE A 140 -13.49 -8.24 4.68
C PHE A 140 -13.13 -8.17 6.17
N ALA A 141 -11.92 -8.60 6.53
CA ALA A 141 -11.44 -8.50 7.90
C ALA A 141 -11.27 -7.05 8.35
N THR A 142 -10.64 -6.21 7.50
CA THR A 142 -10.34 -4.81 7.85
C THR A 142 -11.61 -3.97 7.98
N VAL A 143 -12.60 -4.12 7.10
CA VAL A 143 -13.91 -3.45 7.21
C VAL A 143 -14.63 -3.82 8.51
N ARG A 144 -14.52 -5.06 8.99
CA ARG A 144 -15.13 -5.48 10.25
C ARG A 144 -14.61 -4.71 11.46
N SER A 145 -13.40 -4.15 11.40
CA SER A 145 -12.87 -3.31 12.48
C SER A 145 -13.63 -1.99 12.66
N PHE A 146 -14.38 -1.56 11.63
CA PHE A 146 -15.23 -0.36 11.63
C PHE A 146 -16.71 -0.66 11.86
N ARG A 147 -17.10 -1.94 11.87
CA ARG A 147 -18.50 -2.33 12.04
C ARG A 147 -18.84 -2.45 13.52
N GLU A 148 -19.82 -1.68 13.97
CA GLU A 148 -20.32 -1.77 15.35
C GLU A 148 -21.30 -2.90 15.53
N SER A 149 -22.30 -3.02 14.62
CA SER A 149 -23.40 -3.96 14.73
C SER A 149 -23.93 -4.39 13.36
N GLY A 150 -24.97 -5.18 13.35
CA GLY A 150 -25.67 -5.68 12.16
C GLY A 150 -25.17 -7.07 11.72
N GLU A 151 -25.89 -7.66 10.78
CA GLU A 151 -25.63 -8.99 10.25
C GLU A 151 -25.61 -8.96 8.72
N TYR A 152 -24.83 -9.86 8.12
CA TYR A 152 -24.92 -10.14 6.69
C TYR A 152 -25.80 -11.37 6.48
N LEU A 153 -26.87 -11.23 5.70
CA LEU A 153 -27.62 -12.38 5.22
C LEU A 153 -26.95 -12.94 3.96
N ILE A 154 -26.41 -14.12 4.06
CA ILE A 154 -25.68 -14.78 2.98
C ILE A 154 -26.58 -15.85 2.35
N LYS A 155 -26.78 -15.76 1.03
CA LYS A 155 -27.56 -16.68 0.18
C LYS A 155 -26.71 -17.32 -0.91
N ALA A 156 -25.51 -17.73 -0.57
CA ALA A 156 -24.54 -18.25 -1.52
C ALA A 156 -24.41 -19.79 -1.50
N ASN A 157 -25.11 -20.47 -0.61
CA ASN A 157 -25.00 -21.92 -0.52
C ASN A 157 -25.70 -22.61 -1.71
N PRO A 158 -25.05 -23.61 -2.36
CA PRO A 158 -25.64 -24.31 -3.51
C PRO A 158 -26.94 -25.04 -3.21
N ASP A 159 -27.20 -25.39 -1.94
CA ASP A 159 -28.45 -26.03 -1.47
C ASP A 159 -29.57 -25.03 -1.19
N GLY A 160 -29.33 -23.73 -1.40
CA GLY A 160 -30.28 -22.64 -1.12
C GLY A 160 -30.42 -22.24 0.34
N SER A 161 -29.64 -22.85 1.24
CA SER A 161 -29.65 -22.45 2.66
C SER A 161 -29.07 -21.06 2.86
N GLU A 162 -29.58 -20.34 3.87
CA GLU A 162 -29.15 -18.99 4.23
C GLU A 162 -28.30 -19.03 5.51
N LYS A 163 -27.35 -18.08 5.63
CA LYS A 163 -26.57 -17.86 6.85
C LYS A 163 -26.58 -16.41 7.22
N SER A 164 -26.72 -16.12 8.50
CA SER A 164 -26.51 -14.79 9.07
C SER A 164 -25.16 -14.76 9.80
N ILE A 165 -24.30 -13.76 9.51
CA ILE A 165 -22.99 -13.61 10.13
C ILE A 165 -22.74 -12.17 10.58
#